data_240920cfd83e8ec34545424898784be3
#
_entry.id   240920cfd83e8ec34545424898784be3
#
_cell.length_a   1.000
_cell.length_b   1.000
_cell.length_c   1.000
_cell.angle_alpha   90.00
_cell.angle_beta   90.00
_cell.angle_gamma   90.00
#
_symmetry.space_group_name_H-M   'P 1'
#
loop_
_entity.id
_entity.type
_entity.pdbx_description
1 polymer ?
#
loop_
_entity_poly.entity_id
_entity_poly.type
_entity_poly.pdbx_seq_one_letter_code
_entity_poly.pdbx_strand_id
1 'polypeptide(L)'
;LEEVRAAAKEAQIDDFIMSLPDGYDTKVGSFGSRFSGGEKQRIAIARAILKNAPILILDEATSASDPENQMEIDKAIQNLCKGKTVIVVAHRLSALKLCDRVAVVENHTITCIGTHEEVRRKNAYYRKAWEDYEKARNITYQLEGGEGNA
;
A
#
# COMPACT_ATOMS: atom_id res chain seq x y z
N LEU A 1 17.95 -15.79 13.10
CA LEU A 1 18.18 -14.34 13.02
C LEU A 1 18.44 -13.89 11.56
N GLU A 2 19.18 -14.65 10.75
CA GLU A 2 19.48 -14.30 9.35
C GLU A 2 18.21 -14.13 8.49
N GLU A 3 17.27 -15.07 8.57
CA GLU A 3 16.00 -14.99 7.85
C GLU A 3 15.17 -13.78 8.29
N VAL A 4 15.18 -13.46 9.59
CA VAL A 4 14.48 -12.27 10.12
C VAL A 4 15.09 -11.01 9.56
N ARG A 5 16.43 -10.91 9.52
CA ARG A 5 17.12 -9.75 8.93
C ARG A 5 16.91 -9.65 7.43
N ALA A 6 16.90 -10.77 6.71
CA ALA A 6 16.59 -10.77 5.29
C ALA A 6 15.19 -10.20 5.01
N ALA A 7 14.17 -10.65 5.75
CA ALA A 7 12.82 -10.13 5.65
C ALA A 7 12.71 -8.65 6.03
N ALA A 8 13.46 -8.18 7.05
CA ALA A 8 13.49 -6.78 7.45
C ALA A 8 14.15 -5.89 6.38
N LYS A 9 15.20 -6.37 5.69
CA LYS A 9 15.81 -5.66 4.55
C LYS A 9 14.85 -5.52 3.39
N GLU A 10 14.15 -6.58 3.02
CA GLU A 10 13.12 -6.53 1.98
C GLU A 10 11.99 -5.56 2.33
N ALA A 11 11.64 -5.45 3.61
CA ALA A 11 10.67 -4.51 4.15
C ALA A 11 11.23 -3.09 4.39
N GLN A 12 12.46 -2.77 4.02
CA GLN A 12 13.11 -1.47 4.18
C GLN A 12 13.12 -0.98 5.65
N ILE A 13 13.38 -1.89 6.64
CA ILE A 13 13.33 -1.58 8.07
C ILE A 13 14.55 -2.09 8.85
N ASP A 14 15.46 -2.88 8.24
CA ASP A 14 16.65 -3.44 8.93
C ASP A 14 17.54 -2.33 9.51
N ASP A 15 17.84 -1.29 8.73
CA ASP A 15 18.72 -0.20 9.14
C ASP A 15 18.14 0.56 10.34
N PHE A 16 16.82 0.81 10.33
CA PHE A 16 16.13 1.40 11.48
C PHE A 16 16.24 0.50 12.71
N ILE A 17 15.95 -0.80 12.59
CA ILE A 17 16.05 -1.73 13.72
C ILE A 17 17.47 -1.78 14.27
N MET A 18 18.49 -1.80 13.40
CA MET A 18 19.89 -1.81 13.80
C MET A 18 20.36 -0.49 14.45
N SER A 19 19.66 0.62 14.24
CA SER A 19 19.93 1.89 14.91
C SER A 19 19.38 1.97 16.34
N LEU A 20 18.51 1.03 16.73
CA LEU A 20 17.95 0.98 18.08
C LEU A 20 19.00 0.46 19.08
N PRO A 21 18.99 0.92 20.35
CA PRO A 21 19.97 0.52 21.35
C PRO A 21 20.11 -1.00 21.54
N ASP A 22 18.98 -1.73 21.50
CA ASP A 22 18.94 -3.19 21.66
C ASP A 22 18.70 -3.91 20.32
N GLY A 23 18.75 -3.19 19.17
CA GLY A 23 18.53 -3.76 17.85
C GLY A 23 17.25 -4.60 17.78
N TYR A 24 17.38 -5.85 17.33
CA TYR A 24 16.27 -6.81 17.21
C TYR A 24 15.68 -7.29 18.55
N ASP A 25 16.39 -7.08 19.67
CA ASP A 25 15.90 -7.41 21.00
C ASP A 25 15.09 -6.27 21.64
N THR A 26 14.94 -5.15 20.92
CA THR A 26 14.15 -4.01 21.38
C THR A 26 12.69 -4.39 21.57
N LYS A 27 12.18 -4.22 22.79
CA LYS A 27 10.75 -4.49 23.09
C LYS A 27 9.87 -3.38 22.55
N VAL A 28 8.97 -3.73 21.63
CA VAL A 28 7.97 -2.80 21.11
C VAL A 28 7.00 -2.41 22.21
N GLY A 29 6.84 -1.09 22.44
CA GLY A 29 5.97 -0.56 23.51
C GLY A 29 6.64 -0.34 24.84
N SER A 30 7.93 -0.67 25.02
CA SER A 30 8.72 -0.29 26.20
C SER A 30 9.08 1.20 26.17
N PHE A 31 9.23 1.77 27.34
CA PHE A 31 9.55 3.18 27.62
C PHE A 31 10.44 3.83 26.54
N GLY A 32 9.89 4.78 25.77
CA GLY A 32 10.65 5.65 24.85
C GLY A 32 10.65 5.25 23.38
N SER A 33 10.37 4.00 22.99
CA SER A 33 10.33 3.61 21.58
C SER A 33 8.95 3.85 20.95
N ARG A 34 8.66 5.12 20.65
CA ARG A 34 7.50 5.48 19.84
C ARG A 34 7.89 5.30 18.37
N PHE A 35 7.63 4.12 17.82
CA PHE A 35 7.74 3.91 16.39
C PHE A 35 6.70 4.76 15.66
N SER A 36 7.12 5.39 14.57
CA SER A 36 6.22 6.09 13.65
C SER A 36 5.22 5.10 13.01
N GLY A 37 4.16 5.62 12.40
CA GLY A 37 3.21 4.79 11.67
C GLY A 37 3.88 3.99 10.55
N GLY A 38 4.79 4.61 9.79
CA GLY A 38 5.53 3.97 8.72
C GLY A 38 6.45 2.84 9.19
N GLU A 39 7.17 3.04 10.30
CA GLU A 39 8.02 2.00 10.92
C GLU A 39 7.21 0.79 11.37
N LYS A 40 6.08 1.01 12.04
CA LYS A 40 5.16 -0.06 12.46
C LYS A 40 4.64 -0.84 11.26
N GLN A 41 4.30 -0.13 10.19
CA GLN A 41 3.80 -0.75 8.96
C GLN A 41 4.88 -1.60 8.28
N ARG A 42 6.12 -1.10 8.15
CA ARG A 42 7.24 -1.87 7.58
C ARG A 42 7.60 -3.09 8.44
N ILE A 43 7.51 -3.01 9.76
CA ILE A 43 7.66 -4.18 10.65
C ILE A 43 6.56 -5.22 10.37
N ALA A 44 5.31 -4.78 10.18
CA ALA A 44 4.22 -5.69 9.82
C ALA A 44 4.45 -6.36 8.46
N ILE A 45 4.96 -5.61 7.48
CA ILE A 45 5.34 -6.14 6.16
C ILE A 45 6.49 -7.16 6.30
N ALA A 46 7.53 -6.88 7.08
CA ALA A 46 8.63 -7.83 7.34
C ALA A 46 8.12 -9.15 7.92
N ARG A 47 7.18 -9.09 8.86
CA ARG A 47 6.52 -10.29 9.41
C ARG A 47 5.75 -11.07 8.35
N ALA A 48 5.07 -10.38 7.43
CA ALA A 48 4.34 -11.01 6.33
C ALA A 48 5.30 -11.64 5.31
N ILE A 49 6.44 -11.00 5.00
CA ILE A 49 7.49 -11.56 4.16
C ILE A 49 8.05 -12.86 4.78
N LEU A 50 8.39 -12.82 6.06
CA LEU A 50 8.93 -13.97 6.78
C LEU A 50 7.93 -15.13 6.83
N LYS A 51 6.63 -14.86 7.00
CA LYS A 51 5.56 -15.87 6.96
C LYS A 51 5.41 -16.52 5.59
N ASN A 52 5.75 -15.80 4.53
CA ASN A 52 5.75 -16.25 3.13
C ASN A 52 4.48 -16.95 2.65
N ALA A 53 3.31 -16.45 3.04
CA ALA A 53 2.03 -17.00 2.60
C ALA A 53 1.83 -16.81 1.07
N PRO A 54 1.28 -17.78 0.33
CA PRO A 54 1.06 -17.68 -1.12
C PRO A 54 -0.08 -16.74 -1.51
N ILE A 55 -0.99 -16.45 -0.59
CA ILE A 55 -2.12 -15.53 -0.76
C ILE A 55 -2.01 -14.44 0.29
N LEU A 56 -2.09 -13.17 -0.14
CA LEU A 56 -2.04 -11.99 0.70
C LEU A 56 -3.35 -11.21 0.57
N ILE A 57 -3.82 -10.68 1.69
CA ILE A 57 -4.91 -9.72 1.71
C ILE A 57 -4.34 -8.43 2.28
N LEU A 58 -4.37 -7.36 1.49
CA LEU A 58 -3.93 -6.02 1.87
C LEU A 58 -5.16 -5.14 2.05
N ASP A 59 -5.41 -4.75 3.29
CA ASP A 59 -6.48 -3.84 3.64
C ASP A 59 -5.86 -2.50 4.06
N GLU A 60 -6.22 -1.43 3.34
CA GLU A 60 -5.77 -0.06 3.61
C GLU A 60 -4.25 0.14 3.82
N ALA A 61 -3.44 -0.61 3.06
CA ALA A 61 -1.98 -0.70 3.25
C ALA A 61 -1.20 0.62 3.03
N THR A 62 -1.83 1.75 2.70
CA THR A 62 -1.17 2.98 2.20
C THR A 62 -1.55 4.26 2.94
N SER A 63 -1.74 4.23 4.26
CA SER A 63 -2.11 5.40 5.06
C SER A 63 -0.93 6.19 5.64
N ALA A 64 0.29 6.06 5.13
CA ALA A 64 1.43 6.83 5.59
C ALA A 64 1.31 8.31 5.20
N SER A 65 1.64 9.18 6.13
CA SER A 65 1.41 10.62 6.03
C SER A 65 2.61 11.41 5.47
N ASP A 66 3.74 10.75 5.22
CA ASP A 66 5.00 11.35 4.84
C ASP A 66 5.49 10.75 3.51
N PRO A 67 5.83 11.58 2.49
CA PRO A 67 6.24 11.10 1.17
C PRO A 67 7.45 10.17 1.17
N GLU A 68 8.43 10.41 2.04
CA GLU A 68 9.65 9.58 2.12
C GLU A 68 9.33 8.19 2.68
N ASN A 69 8.58 8.13 3.77
CA ASN A 69 8.07 6.88 4.33
C ASN A 69 7.16 6.13 3.35
N GLN A 70 6.41 6.84 2.50
CA GLN A 70 5.54 6.22 1.51
C GLN A 70 6.34 5.46 0.46
N MET A 71 7.45 6.01 -0.04
CA MET A 71 8.31 5.33 -1.02
C MET A 71 8.90 4.03 -0.47
N GLU A 72 9.34 4.04 0.79
CA GLU A 72 9.88 2.84 1.45
C GLU A 72 8.80 1.78 1.67
N ILE A 73 7.60 2.19 2.06
CA ILE A 73 6.44 1.30 2.22
C ILE A 73 6.03 0.69 0.87
N ASP A 74 5.95 1.49 -0.20
CA ASP A 74 5.59 1.01 -1.53
C ASP A 74 6.60 -0.02 -2.04
N LYS A 75 7.90 0.20 -1.83
CA LYS A 75 8.96 -0.74 -2.16
C LYS A 75 8.86 -2.04 -1.35
N ALA A 76 8.57 -1.92 -0.05
CA ALA A 76 8.36 -3.07 0.83
C ALA A 76 7.14 -3.91 0.40
N ILE A 77 6.03 -3.26 0.04
CA ILE A 77 4.82 -3.93 -0.48
C ILE A 77 5.11 -4.61 -1.82
N GLN A 78 5.83 -3.96 -2.73
CA GLN A 78 6.22 -4.58 -4.00
C GLN A 78 7.05 -5.86 -3.77
N ASN A 79 8.00 -5.84 -2.83
CA ASN A 79 8.78 -7.03 -2.47
C ASN A 79 7.89 -8.14 -1.88
N LEU A 80 6.99 -7.78 -0.96
CA LEU A 80 6.05 -8.72 -0.34
C LEU A 80 5.15 -9.41 -1.38
N CYS A 81 4.71 -8.69 -2.42
CA CYS A 81 3.76 -9.19 -3.42
C CYS A 81 4.40 -10.11 -4.49
N LYS A 82 5.71 -10.13 -4.63
CA LYS A 82 6.40 -10.89 -5.67
C LYS A 82 6.03 -12.37 -5.64
N GLY A 83 5.54 -12.89 -6.78
CA GLY A 83 5.20 -14.31 -6.96
C GLY A 83 4.01 -14.81 -6.14
N LYS A 84 3.14 -13.90 -5.66
CA LYS A 84 1.99 -14.24 -4.81
C LYS A 84 0.67 -13.80 -5.44
N THR A 85 -0.41 -14.42 -4.99
CA THR A 85 -1.76 -13.92 -5.27
C THR A 85 -2.09 -12.84 -4.23
N VAL A 86 -2.38 -11.62 -4.70
CA VAL A 86 -2.64 -10.47 -3.83
C VAL A 86 -4.07 -9.98 -4.03
N ILE A 87 -4.81 -9.89 -2.93
CA ILE A 87 -6.14 -9.29 -2.88
C ILE A 87 -6.00 -7.96 -2.16
N VAL A 88 -6.31 -6.86 -2.84
CA VAL A 88 -6.26 -5.50 -2.28
C VAL A 88 -7.66 -5.00 -2.02
N VAL A 89 -7.97 -4.66 -0.78
CA VAL A 89 -9.17 -3.90 -0.44
C VAL A 89 -8.81 -2.42 -0.61
N ALA A 90 -9.30 -1.82 -1.71
CA ALA A 90 -8.88 -0.49 -2.12
C ALA A 90 -9.91 0.56 -1.69
N HIS A 91 -9.47 1.51 -0.87
CA HIS A 91 -10.22 2.74 -0.56
C HIS A 91 -9.81 3.92 -1.47
N ARG A 92 -8.72 3.76 -2.24
CA ARG A 92 -8.24 4.73 -3.23
C ARG A 92 -8.26 4.12 -4.62
N LEU A 93 -8.95 4.76 -5.55
CA LEU A 93 -9.04 4.30 -6.93
C LEU A 93 -7.68 4.19 -7.63
N SER A 94 -6.69 5.02 -7.23
CA SER A 94 -5.33 4.95 -7.77
C SER A 94 -4.66 3.60 -7.58
N ALA A 95 -4.94 2.90 -6.49
CA ALA A 95 -4.38 1.57 -6.21
C ALA A 95 -4.87 0.51 -7.21
N LEU A 96 -6.08 0.68 -7.78
CA LEU A 96 -6.67 -0.27 -8.72
C LEU A 96 -5.96 -0.30 -10.08
N LYS A 97 -5.18 0.75 -10.42
CA LYS A 97 -4.41 0.78 -11.67
C LYS A 97 -3.29 -0.26 -11.73
N LEU A 98 -2.83 -0.70 -10.57
CA LEU A 98 -1.75 -1.68 -10.44
C LEU A 98 -2.28 -3.13 -10.35
N CYS A 99 -3.60 -3.30 -10.35
CA CYS A 99 -4.23 -4.61 -10.23
C CYS A 99 -4.50 -5.22 -11.61
N ASP A 100 -4.21 -6.51 -11.78
CA ASP A 100 -4.53 -7.25 -13.00
C ASP A 100 -6.05 -7.39 -13.21
N ARG A 101 -6.78 -7.51 -12.11
CA ARG A 101 -8.24 -7.64 -12.09
C ARG A 101 -8.86 -6.82 -10.98
N VAL A 102 -10.07 -6.35 -11.23
CA VAL A 102 -10.91 -5.60 -10.28
C VAL A 102 -12.18 -6.38 -10.04
N ALA A 103 -12.59 -6.49 -8.79
CA ALA A 103 -13.90 -7.00 -8.38
C ALA A 103 -14.70 -5.85 -7.74
N VAL A 104 -15.90 -5.61 -8.24
CA VAL A 104 -16.84 -4.63 -7.65
C VAL A 104 -17.81 -5.37 -6.76
N VAL A 105 -17.88 -4.92 -5.49
CA VAL A 105 -18.79 -5.47 -4.48
C VAL A 105 -19.89 -4.47 -4.21
N GLU A 106 -21.13 -4.86 -4.48
CA GLU A 106 -22.34 -4.07 -4.22
C GLU A 106 -23.37 -4.98 -3.53
N ASN A 107 -24.07 -4.49 -2.54
CA ASN A 107 -25.09 -5.24 -1.82
C ASN A 107 -24.60 -6.63 -1.33
N HIS A 108 -23.38 -6.67 -0.78
CA HIS A 108 -22.74 -7.88 -0.24
C HIS A 108 -22.43 -8.99 -1.27
N THR A 109 -22.44 -8.66 -2.57
CA THR A 109 -22.13 -9.60 -3.65
C THR A 109 -21.13 -8.99 -4.64
N ILE A 110 -20.38 -9.86 -5.32
CA ILE A 110 -19.53 -9.42 -6.44
C ILE A 110 -20.45 -9.25 -7.65
N THR A 111 -20.64 -7.99 -8.08
CA THR A 111 -21.51 -7.64 -9.20
C THR A 111 -20.77 -7.60 -10.55
N CYS A 112 -19.46 -7.37 -10.53
CA CYS A 112 -18.63 -7.36 -11.72
C CYS A 112 -17.20 -7.74 -11.35
N ILE A 113 -16.54 -8.50 -12.24
CA ILE A 113 -15.12 -8.83 -12.13
C ILE A 113 -14.48 -8.84 -13.52
N GLY A 114 -13.29 -8.27 -13.66
CA GLY A 114 -12.55 -8.20 -14.91
C GLY A 114 -11.34 -7.28 -14.82
N THR A 115 -10.73 -6.98 -15.96
CA THR A 115 -9.72 -5.91 -16.04
C THR A 115 -10.36 -4.56 -15.76
N HIS A 116 -9.54 -3.55 -15.49
CA HIS A 116 -10.00 -2.18 -15.28
C HIS A 116 -10.96 -1.72 -16.40
N GLU A 117 -10.56 -1.90 -17.65
CA GLU A 117 -11.33 -1.48 -18.82
C GLU A 117 -12.66 -2.25 -18.99
N GLU A 118 -12.64 -3.56 -18.72
CA GLU A 118 -13.85 -4.38 -18.78
C GLU A 118 -14.87 -3.95 -17.71
N VAL A 119 -14.41 -3.73 -16.48
CA VAL A 119 -15.26 -3.31 -15.36
C VAL A 119 -15.79 -1.90 -15.59
N ARG A 120 -14.94 -0.96 -16.07
CA ARG A 120 -15.35 0.41 -16.42
C ARG A 120 -16.46 0.43 -17.48
N ARG A 121 -16.40 -0.49 -18.46
CA ARG A 121 -17.42 -0.61 -19.49
C ARG A 121 -18.73 -1.22 -18.98
N LYS A 122 -18.64 -2.25 -18.14
CA LYS A 122 -19.78 -3.08 -17.71
C LYS A 122 -20.50 -2.56 -16.46
N ASN A 123 -19.81 -1.90 -15.54
CA ASN A 123 -20.36 -1.47 -14.27
C ASN A 123 -20.48 0.07 -14.22
N ALA A 124 -21.72 0.56 -14.10
CA ALA A 124 -22.01 1.99 -14.09
C ALA A 124 -21.48 2.71 -12.85
N TYR A 125 -21.53 2.07 -11.68
CA TYR A 125 -21.02 2.62 -10.43
C TYR A 125 -19.49 2.83 -10.50
N TYR A 126 -18.77 1.81 -10.93
CA TYR A 126 -17.32 1.87 -11.10
C TYR A 126 -16.90 2.94 -12.11
N ARG A 127 -17.58 3.01 -13.26
CA ARG A 127 -17.34 4.03 -14.29
C ARG A 127 -17.50 5.43 -13.73
N LYS A 128 -18.61 5.70 -13.02
CA LYS A 128 -18.87 7.01 -12.42
C LYS A 128 -17.80 7.38 -11.38
N ALA A 129 -17.42 6.44 -10.51
CA ALA A 129 -16.37 6.68 -9.53
C ALA A 129 -15.04 7.07 -10.19
N TRP A 130 -14.68 6.45 -11.33
CA TRP A 130 -13.49 6.82 -12.08
C TRP A 130 -13.59 8.18 -12.75
N GLU A 131 -14.71 8.52 -13.34
CA GLU A 131 -14.94 9.84 -13.94
C GLU A 131 -14.81 10.95 -12.89
N ASP A 132 -15.38 10.77 -11.72
CA ASP A 132 -15.29 11.72 -10.60
C ASP A 132 -13.83 11.84 -10.08
N TYR A 133 -13.11 10.75 -9.99
CA TYR A 133 -11.69 10.74 -9.62
C TYR A 133 -10.81 11.46 -10.64
N GLU A 134 -11.03 11.23 -11.95
CA GLU A 134 -10.27 11.86 -13.02
C GLU A 134 -10.55 13.39 -13.06
N LYS A 135 -11.78 13.81 -12.83
CA LYS A 135 -12.16 15.24 -12.71
C LYS A 135 -11.46 15.90 -11.54
N ALA A 136 -11.51 15.29 -10.35
CA ALA A 136 -10.87 15.83 -9.15
C ALA A 136 -9.36 16.00 -9.34
N ARG A 137 -8.70 15.01 -9.95
CA ARG A 137 -7.26 15.05 -10.24
C ARG A 137 -6.90 16.17 -11.20
N ASN A 138 -7.70 16.38 -12.26
CA ASN A 138 -7.44 17.43 -13.26
C ASN A 138 -7.60 18.83 -12.67
N ILE A 139 -8.53 19.02 -11.73
CA ILE A 139 -8.69 20.31 -11.01
C ILE A 139 -7.43 20.58 -10.15
N THR A 140 -6.90 19.59 -9.46
CA THR A 140 -5.69 19.75 -8.64
C THR A 140 -4.48 20.15 -9.50
N TYR A 141 -4.28 19.53 -10.67
CA TYR A 141 -3.21 19.91 -11.60
C TYR A 141 -3.35 21.34 -12.15
N GLN A 142 -4.58 21.82 -12.36
CA GLN A 142 -4.81 23.20 -12.83
C GLN A 142 -4.52 24.25 -11.74
N LEU A 143 -4.75 23.91 -10.47
CA LEU A 143 -4.46 24.81 -9.34
C LEU A 143 -2.96 24.87 -9.02
N GLU A 144 -2.23 23.75 -9.15
CA GLU A 144 -0.79 23.71 -8.92
C GLU A 144 0.04 24.23 -10.10
N GLY A 145 -0.47 24.17 -11.33
CA GLY A 145 0.18 24.67 -12.55
C GLY A 145 -0.07 26.16 -12.86
N GLY A 146 -0.92 26.84 -12.10
CA GLY A 146 -1.30 28.24 -12.32
C GLY A 146 -0.39 29.29 -11.67
N GLU A 147 0.57 28.93 -10.83
CA GLU A 147 1.46 29.88 -10.13
C GLU A 147 2.84 30.09 -10.81
N GLY A 148 3.01 29.69 -12.05
CA GLY A 148 4.30 29.73 -12.78
C GLY A 148 4.36 30.72 -13.96
N ASN A 149 3.59 31.84 -13.98
CA ASN A 149 3.80 32.93 -14.93
C ASN A 149 3.19 34.25 -14.42
N ALA A 150 3.96 34.95 -13.62
CA ALA A 150 3.84 36.38 -13.44
C ALA A 150 5.23 36.96 -13.12
#